data_09c3ed1a46f5a62c69e76175edee3d01
#
_entry.id   09c3ed1a46f5a62c69e76175edee3d01
#
_cell.length_a   1.000
_cell.length_b   1.000
_cell.length_c   1.000
_cell.angle_alpha   90.00
_cell.angle_beta   90.00
_cell.angle_gamma   90.00
#
_symmetry.space_group_name_H-M   'P 1'
#
loop_
_entity.id
_entity.type
_entity.pdbx_description
1 polymer ?
#
loop_
_entity_poly.entity_id
_entity_poly.type
_entity_poly.pdbx_seq_one_letter_code
_entity_poly.pdbx_strand_id
1 'polypeptide(L)'
;KFIMKNPKKNLNKLFSKCPKKYEESLTSAEKRIFFANALTRLRIGKKNGEIDFSFKGGIESVPKEYEAWFKFYSKSLSKDVQIIFGHWAALNGHTKLTNIIGLDSGCVWGGKLTIMRLEDNKKY
;
A
#
# COMPACT_ATOMS: atom_id res chain seq x y z
N LYS A 1 -19.20 -8.20 5.72
CA LYS A 1 -19.90 -9.01 6.75
C LYS A 1 -19.00 -9.50 7.89
N PHE A 2 -17.76 -9.97 7.62
CA PHE A 2 -16.86 -10.49 8.68
C PHE A 2 -16.51 -9.44 9.76
N ILE A 3 -16.10 -8.23 9.35
CA ILE A 3 -15.73 -7.16 10.28
C ILE A 3 -16.93 -6.72 11.13
N MET A 4 -18.10 -6.61 10.54
CA MET A 4 -19.30 -6.08 11.21
C MET A 4 -19.84 -6.95 12.36
N LYS A 5 -19.56 -8.27 12.37
CA LYS A 5 -20.03 -9.18 13.43
C LYS A 5 -19.37 -8.93 14.80
N ASN A 6 -18.11 -8.50 14.81
CA ASN A 6 -17.36 -8.12 16.02
C ASN A 6 -16.18 -7.22 15.60
N PRO A 7 -16.43 -5.90 15.41
CA PRO A 7 -15.47 -5.01 14.77
C PRO A 7 -14.10 -5.01 15.46
N LYS A 8 -14.06 -4.77 16.76
CA LYS A 8 -12.80 -4.67 17.52
C LYS A 8 -11.95 -5.94 17.44
N LYS A 9 -12.56 -7.12 17.68
CA LYS A 9 -11.88 -8.41 17.64
C LYS A 9 -11.40 -8.76 16.24
N ASN A 10 -12.21 -8.49 15.22
CA ASN A 10 -11.93 -8.87 13.85
C ASN A 10 -10.92 -7.91 13.19
N LEU A 11 -10.93 -6.61 13.53
CA LEU A 11 -9.88 -5.68 13.12
C LEU A 11 -8.53 -6.08 13.73
N ASN A 12 -8.47 -6.40 15.01
CA ASN A 12 -7.22 -6.86 15.62
C ASN A 12 -6.66 -8.11 14.92
N LYS A 13 -7.53 -9.05 14.51
CA LYS A 13 -7.10 -10.23 13.73
C LYS A 13 -6.54 -9.87 12.36
N LEU A 14 -7.11 -8.87 11.67
CA LEU A 14 -6.62 -8.46 10.36
C LEU A 14 -5.19 -7.91 10.41
N PHE A 15 -4.77 -7.31 11.52
CA PHE A 15 -3.44 -6.72 11.68
C PHE A 15 -2.46 -7.60 12.46
N SER A 16 -2.89 -8.77 12.95
CA SER A 16 -2.04 -9.75 13.63
C SER A 16 -1.50 -10.79 12.62
N LYS A 17 -0.24 -11.24 12.84
CA LYS A 17 0.37 -12.37 12.11
C LYS A 17 0.08 -12.41 10.61
N CYS A 18 0.27 -11.28 9.91
CA CYS A 18 0.07 -11.22 8.47
C CYS A 18 1.10 -12.08 7.73
N PRO A 19 0.69 -12.99 6.82
CA PRO A 19 1.62 -13.66 5.92
C PRO A 19 2.41 -12.62 5.10
N LYS A 20 3.71 -12.85 4.96
CA LYS A 20 4.58 -11.94 4.18
C LYS A 20 4.48 -12.16 2.67
N LYS A 21 3.91 -13.27 2.25
CA LYS A 21 3.77 -13.65 0.85
C LYS A 21 2.41 -14.30 0.61
N TYR A 22 1.82 -14.00 -0.55
CA TYR A 22 0.63 -14.73 -0.99
C TYR A 22 1.01 -16.10 -1.54
N GLU A 23 0.31 -17.12 -1.08
CA GLU A 23 0.41 -18.49 -1.59
C GLU A 23 -0.98 -19.10 -1.66
N GLU A 24 -1.23 -19.97 -2.64
CA GLU A 24 -2.54 -20.63 -2.79
C GLU A 24 -2.87 -21.56 -1.60
N SER A 25 -1.84 -22.06 -0.93
CA SER A 25 -1.95 -22.90 0.28
C SER A 25 -2.49 -22.17 1.51
N LEU A 26 -2.50 -20.82 1.51
CA LEU A 26 -3.05 -20.04 2.60
C LEU A 26 -4.52 -20.34 2.83
N THR A 27 -4.91 -20.47 4.09
CA THR A 27 -6.32 -20.59 4.48
C THR A 27 -7.10 -19.33 4.07
N SER A 28 -8.43 -19.47 3.96
CA SER A 28 -9.31 -18.33 3.66
C SER A 28 -9.19 -17.17 4.67
N ALA A 29 -8.81 -17.46 5.92
CA ALA A 29 -8.56 -16.44 6.93
C ALA A 29 -7.26 -15.71 6.66
N GLU A 30 -6.18 -16.41 6.36
CA GLU A 30 -4.87 -15.84 6.03
C GLU A 30 -4.90 -15.05 4.73
N LYS A 31 -5.60 -15.54 3.69
CA LYS A 31 -5.84 -14.78 2.45
C LYS A 31 -6.52 -13.43 2.74
N ARG A 32 -7.57 -13.42 3.59
CA ARG A 32 -8.22 -12.15 4.00
C ARG A 32 -7.28 -11.21 4.74
N ILE A 33 -6.47 -11.74 5.67
CA ILE A 33 -5.46 -10.96 6.40
C ILE A 33 -4.43 -10.39 5.44
N PHE A 34 -3.91 -11.22 4.53
CA PHE A 34 -2.92 -10.79 3.54
C PHE A 34 -3.47 -9.67 2.66
N PHE A 35 -4.63 -9.84 2.03
CA PHE A 35 -5.22 -8.83 1.15
C PHE A 35 -5.57 -7.54 1.89
N ALA A 36 -6.11 -7.62 3.11
CA ALA A 36 -6.38 -6.43 3.90
C ALA A 36 -5.11 -5.62 4.15
N ASN A 37 -4.00 -6.28 4.51
CA ASN A 37 -2.72 -5.60 4.73
C ASN A 37 -2.07 -5.12 3.42
N ALA A 38 -2.11 -5.91 2.36
CA ALA A 38 -1.56 -5.53 1.06
C ALA A 38 -2.27 -4.29 0.49
N LEU A 39 -3.60 -4.24 0.54
CA LEU A 39 -4.39 -3.11 0.02
C LEU A 39 -4.33 -1.85 0.88
N THR A 40 -3.91 -1.96 2.15
CA THR A 40 -3.91 -0.82 3.07
C THR A 40 -2.53 -0.40 3.58
N ARG A 41 -1.50 -1.25 3.49
CA ARG A 41 -0.21 -1.04 4.15
C ARG A 41 1.01 -1.35 3.29
N LEU A 42 0.84 -1.83 2.05
CA LEU A 42 1.94 -2.20 1.16
C LEU A 42 2.81 -0.98 0.83
N ARG A 43 4.11 -1.12 1.05
CA ARG A 43 5.13 -0.14 0.64
C ARG A 43 6.19 -0.76 -0.25
N ILE A 44 6.81 -1.84 0.23
CA ILE A 44 7.91 -2.51 -0.49
C ILE A 44 7.70 -4.02 -0.53
N GLY A 45 8.25 -4.63 -1.56
CA GLY A 45 8.26 -6.08 -1.72
C GLY A 45 9.48 -6.54 -2.51
N LYS A 46 9.70 -7.86 -2.51
CA LYS A 46 10.72 -8.53 -3.32
C LYS A 46 10.12 -9.07 -4.61
N LYS A 47 10.96 -9.33 -5.60
CA LYS A 47 10.54 -9.94 -6.88
C LYS A 47 9.86 -11.31 -6.72
N ASN A 48 10.17 -12.04 -5.64
CA ASN A 48 9.55 -13.31 -5.33
C ASN A 48 8.15 -13.19 -4.70
N GLY A 49 7.62 -11.97 -4.54
CA GLY A 49 6.31 -11.68 -3.95
C GLY A 49 6.30 -11.53 -2.42
N GLU A 50 7.45 -11.58 -1.76
CA GLU A 50 7.56 -11.32 -0.32
C GLU A 50 7.39 -9.82 -0.03
N ILE A 51 6.58 -9.47 0.97
CA ILE A 51 6.27 -8.09 1.37
C ILE A 51 6.83 -7.81 2.76
N ASP A 52 7.47 -6.65 2.92
CA ASP A 52 7.78 -6.12 4.24
C ASP A 52 6.73 -5.07 4.66
N PHE A 53 5.81 -5.49 5.52
CA PHE A 53 4.79 -4.61 6.10
C PHE A 53 5.32 -3.71 7.23
N SER A 54 6.53 -3.94 7.71
CA SER A 54 7.13 -3.17 8.80
C SER A 54 7.90 -1.94 8.32
N PHE A 55 8.30 -1.91 7.05
CA PHE A 55 9.03 -0.79 6.47
C PHE A 55 8.25 0.53 6.54
N LYS A 56 8.93 1.62 6.95
CA LYS A 56 8.32 2.96 7.12
C LYS A 56 9.13 4.08 6.47
N GLY A 57 10.29 3.76 5.90
CA GLY A 57 11.19 4.72 5.30
C GLY A 57 10.71 5.29 3.95
N GLY A 58 11.45 6.24 3.42
CA GLY A 58 11.29 6.75 2.06
C GLY A 58 11.96 5.86 1.01
N ILE A 59 11.87 6.26 -0.26
CA ILE A 59 12.43 5.50 -1.39
C ILE A 59 13.94 5.27 -1.25
N GLU A 60 14.64 6.26 -0.74
CA GLU A 60 16.10 6.26 -0.57
C GLU A 60 16.60 5.27 0.48
N SER A 61 15.73 4.87 1.41
CA SER A 61 16.05 3.93 2.49
C SER A 61 15.55 2.51 2.23
N VAL A 62 15.03 2.24 1.03
CA VAL A 62 14.58 0.89 0.65
C VAL A 62 15.77 -0.06 0.60
N PRO A 63 15.76 -1.19 1.34
CA PRO A 63 16.85 -2.16 1.29
C PRO A 63 17.05 -2.72 -0.13
N LYS A 64 18.29 -3.07 -0.48
CA LYS A 64 18.68 -3.46 -1.86
C LYS A 64 17.87 -4.61 -2.46
N GLU A 65 17.43 -5.54 -1.62
CA GLU A 65 16.62 -6.70 -2.03
C GLU A 65 15.13 -6.41 -2.20
N TYR A 66 14.68 -5.21 -1.81
CA TYR A 66 13.29 -4.76 -1.93
C TYR A 66 13.16 -3.65 -2.97
N GLU A 67 11.96 -3.50 -3.49
CA GLU A 67 11.57 -2.38 -4.34
C GLU A 67 10.23 -1.81 -3.88
N ALA A 68 9.97 -0.54 -4.19
CA ALA A 68 8.65 0.06 -4.00
C ALA A 68 7.61 -0.74 -4.81
N TRP A 69 6.46 -1.03 -4.19
CA TRP A 69 5.43 -1.88 -4.78
C TRP A 69 5.03 -1.48 -6.20
N PHE A 70 4.96 -0.19 -6.47
CA PHE A 70 4.51 0.32 -7.76
C PHE A 70 5.54 0.10 -8.89
N LYS A 71 6.80 -0.17 -8.58
CA LYS A 71 7.80 -0.51 -9.59
C LYS A 71 7.54 -1.86 -10.24
N PHE A 72 6.90 -2.79 -9.52
CA PHE A 72 6.54 -4.09 -10.08
C PHE A 72 5.43 -3.99 -11.12
N TYR A 73 4.49 -3.07 -10.92
CA TYR A 73 3.28 -2.96 -11.75
C TYR A 73 3.35 -1.87 -12.81
N SER A 74 4.24 -0.88 -12.67
CA SER A 74 4.31 0.28 -13.57
C SER A 74 4.48 -0.08 -15.04
N LYS A 75 5.15 -1.19 -15.35
CA LYS A 75 5.38 -1.66 -16.71
C LYS A 75 4.20 -2.45 -17.31
N SER A 76 3.36 -3.03 -16.49
CA SER A 76 2.22 -3.87 -16.90
C SER A 76 0.88 -3.15 -16.81
N LEU A 77 0.82 -1.98 -16.15
CA LEU A 77 -0.39 -1.17 -16.09
C LEU A 77 -0.70 -0.56 -17.45
N SER A 78 -1.95 -0.72 -17.91
CA SER A 78 -2.46 0.05 -19.05
C SER A 78 -2.32 1.54 -18.79
N LYS A 79 -2.02 2.31 -19.83
CA LYS A 79 -1.94 3.78 -19.75
C LYS A 79 -3.25 4.42 -19.32
N ASP A 80 -4.37 3.73 -19.56
CA ASP A 80 -5.72 4.20 -19.21
C ASP A 80 -6.10 3.93 -17.74
N VAL A 81 -5.23 3.19 -17.00
CA VAL A 81 -5.46 2.88 -15.59
C VAL A 81 -4.62 3.81 -14.72
N GLN A 82 -5.29 4.50 -13.81
CA GLN A 82 -4.65 5.30 -12.77
C GLN A 82 -4.83 4.63 -11.40
N ILE A 83 -3.75 4.54 -10.63
CA ILE A 83 -3.80 4.07 -9.24
C ILE A 83 -3.54 5.25 -8.32
N ILE A 84 -4.48 5.48 -7.41
CA ILE A 84 -4.37 6.50 -6.37
C ILE A 84 -4.28 5.78 -5.03
N PHE A 85 -3.31 6.17 -4.19
CA PHE A 85 -3.08 5.51 -2.93
C PHE A 85 -2.63 6.47 -1.82
N GLY A 86 -2.75 6.02 -0.58
CA GLY A 86 -2.26 6.68 0.62
C GLY A 86 -1.31 5.82 1.43
N HIS A 87 -1.25 6.04 2.74
CA HIS A 87 -0.52 5.27 3.76
C HIS A 87 1.01 5.34 3.69
N TRP A 88 1.63 5.89 2.68
CA TRP A 88 3.10 6.01 2.60
C TRP A 88 3.54 7.48 2.67
N ALA A 89 3.37 8.07 3.85
CA ALA A 89 3.70 9.48 4.11
C ALA A 89 5.14 9.85 3.75
N ALA A 90 6.10 8.93 4.00
CA ALA A 90 7.52 9.17 3.69
C ALA A 90 7.83 9.35 2.19
N LEU A 91 6.90 8.99 1.27
CA LEU A 91 6.98 9.34 -0.15
C LEU A 91 6.67 10.80 -0.44
N ASN A 92 5.96 11.48 0.46
CA ASN A 92 5.42 12.81 0.25
C ASN A 92 4.71 12.95 -1.12
N GLY A 93 3.97 11.91 -1.52
CA GLY A 93 3.27 11.81 -2.79
C GLY A 93 4.14 11.60 -4.04
N HIS A 94 5.46 11.48 -3.92
CA HIS A 94 6.39 11.40 -5.05
C HIS A 94 6.65 9.96 -5.51
N THR A 95 5.94 9.47 -6.51
CA THR A 95 6.17 8.15 -7.14
C THR A 95 7.10 8.23 -8.35
N LYS A 96 7.26 9.41 -8.96
CA LYS A 96 7.91 9.64 -10.27
C LYS A 96 7.18 8.93 -11.42
N LEU A 97 5.91 8.57 -11.24
CA LEU A 97 5.06 7.94 -12.25
C LEU A 97 3.81 8.79 -12.46
N THR A 98 3.35 8.89 -13.70
CA THR A 98 2.20 9.72 -14.06
C THR A 98 0.86 9.06 -13.72
N ASN A 99 0.81 7.74 -13.77
CA ASN A 99 -0.40 6.95 -13.55
C ASN A 99 -0.48 6.28 -12.18
N ILE A 100 0.50 6.51 -11.29
CA ILE A 100 0.48 6.01 -9.92
C ILE A 100 0.73 7.18 -8.97
N ILE A 101 -0.31 7.61 -8.26
CA ILE A 101 -0.37 8.88 -7.55
C ILE A 101 -0.49 8.62 -6.04
N GLY A 102 0.52 9.06 -5.28
CA GLY A 102 0.45 9.12 -3.83
C GLY A 102 -0.26 10.39 -3.37
N LEU A 103 -1.16 10.27 -2.38
CA LEU A 103 -1.84 11.41 -1.75
C LEU A 103 -1.46 11.61 -0.28
N ASP A 104 -0.76 10.65 0.32
CA ASP A 104 -0.32 10.79 1.72
C ASP A 104 0.90 11.72 1.80
N SER A 105 0.67 12.91 2.29
CA SER A 105 1.68 13.95 2.54
C SER A 105 1.90 14.19 4.04
N GLY A 106 1.56 13.21 4.88
CA GLY A 106 1.94 13.17 6.29
C GLY A 106 1.14 14.09 7.21
N CYS A 107 -0.12 14.38 6.91
CA CYS A 107 -0.96 15.32 7.68
C CYS A 107 -0.91 15.04 9.19
N VAL A 108 -1.07 13.77 9.61
CA VAL A 108 -1.04 13.39 11.03
C VAL A 108 0.33 13.53 11.70
N TRP A 109 1.37 13.76 10.92
CA TRP A 109 2.75 13.96 11.37
C TRP A 109 3.22 15.42 11.23
N GLY A 110 2.27 16.35 11.09
CA GLY A 110 2.58 17.79 10.90
C GLY A 110 2.84 18.19 9.43
N GLY A 111 2.61 17.28 8.47
CA GLY A 111 2.64 17.56 7.04
C GLY A 111 1.32 18.18 6.54
N LYS A 112 1.02 18.00 5.26
CA LYS A 112 -0.16 18.56 4.60
C LYS A 112 -1.27 17.52 4.42
N LEU A 113 -2.53 17.94 4.41
CA LEU A 113 -3.64 17.19 3.87
C LEU A 113 -3.70 17.45 2.37
N THR A 114 -3.48 16.42 1.56
CA THR A 114 -3.56 16.52 0.10
C THR A 114 -4.89 16.00 -0.40
N ILE A 115 -5.61 16.80 -1.15
CA ILE A 115 -6.84 16.44 -1.86
C ILE A 115 -6.56 16.51 -3.36
N MET A 116 -7.13 15.60 -4.15
CA MET A 116 -6.98 15.60 -5.59
C MET A 116 -8.35 15.56 -6.27
N ARG A 117 -8.54 16.40 -7.26
CA ARG A 117 -9.67 16.34 -8.17
C ARG A 117 -9.36 15.34 -9.28
N LEU A 118 -10.25 14.36 -9.49
CA LEU A 118 -9.98 13.22 -10.39
C LEU A 118 -10.04 13.62 -11.88
N GLU A 119 -10.83 14.63 -12.22
CA GLU A 119 -11.08 15.03 -13.59
C GLU A 119 -9.84 15.62 -14.29
N ASP A 120 -8.96 16.25 -13.54
CA ASP A 120 -7.77 16.93 -14.09
C ASP A 120 -6.49 16.66 -13.26
N ASN A 121 -6.57 15.79 -12.28
CA ASN A 121 -5.48 15.44 -11.36
C ASN A 121 -4.91 16.63 -10.55
N LYS A 122 -5.67 17.73 -10.46
CA LYS A 122 -5.23 18.91 -9.70
C LYS A 122 -5.22 18.60 -8.21
N LYS A 123 -4.08 18.85 -7.57
CA LYS A 123 -3.87 18.70 -6.13
C LYS A 123 -4.05 20.04 -5.42
N TYR A 124 -4.59 19.94 -4.19
CA TYR A 124 -4.82 21.07 -3.29
C TYR A 124 -4.20 20.80 -1.94
#